data_feb08d7ee58bc7a435556c619f94af51
#
_entry.id   feb08d7ee58bc7a435556c619f94af51
#
_cell.length_a   1.000
_cell.length_b   1.000
_cell.length_c   1.000
_cell.angle_alpha   90.00
_cell.angle_beta   90.00
_cell.angle_gamma   90.00
#
_symmetry.space_group_name_H-M   'P 1'
#
loop_
_entity.id
_entity.type
_entity.pdbx_description
1 polymer ?
#
loop_
_entity_poly.entity_id
_entity_poly.type
_entity_poly.pdbx_seq_one_letter_code
_entity_poly.pdbx_strand_id
1 'polypeptide(L)'
;KSIRKASETEGSSAWVAALQIDRFFQQKTLDGLFEEYREKVQHQRETGQIVSDLDEVLNEDVLALHTWKGVIAQLPGTLTGLGILGTFVGLLLGLRGISFVTVEAALGSVQSILAGINTAFYTSIAGVILSILFNITNNVLRTIMNRETGLFLEEFHKSVIPTTDEQARYSS
;
A
#
# COMPACT_ATOMS: atom_id res chain seq x y z
N LYS A 1 -4.80 -20.38 -6.31
CA LYS A 1 -4.87 -21.58 -7.20
C LYS A 1 -5.38 -22.83 -6.48
N SER A 2 -5.03 -23.07 -5.23
CA SER A 2 -5.52 -24.22 -4.45
C SER A 2 -7.00 -24.13 -4.11
N ILE A 3 -7.48 -22.95 -3.75
CA ILE A 3 -8.87 -22.66 -3.36
C ILE A 3 -9.83 -22.84 -4.54
N ARG A 4 -9.47 -22.27 -5.72
CA ARG A 4 -10.28 -22.44 -6.93
C ARG A 4 -10.44 -23.91 -7.33
N LYS A 5 -9.38 -24.70 -7.14
CA LYS A 5 -9.42 -26.14 -7.43
C LYS A 5 -10.29 -26.92 -6.43
N ALA A 6 -10.33 -26.50 -5.16
CA ALA A 6 -11.19 -27.10 -4.14
C ALA A 6 -12.67 -26.73 -4.35
N SER A 7 -12.96 -25.47 -4.71
CA SER A 7 -14.30 -24.98 -5.02
C SER A 7 -14.92 -25.68 -6.24
N GLU A 8 -14.13 -25.97 -7.27
CA GLU A 8 -14.56 -26.68 -8.48
C GLU A 8 -14.89 -28.16 -8.21
N THR A 9 -14.31 -28.77 -7.15
CA THR A 9 -14.46 -30.21 -6.86
C THR A 9 -15.47 -30.52 -5.77
N GLU A 10 -15.65 -29.68 -4.76
CA GLU A 10 -16.42 -29.98 -3.55
C GLU A 10 -17.52 -28.95 -3.21
N GLY A 11 -17.65 -27.86 -3.98
CA GLY A 11 -18.65 -26.81 -3.76
C GLY A 11 -18.50 -26.09 -2.41
N SER A 12 -19.64 -25.71 -1.79
CA SER A 12 -19.65 -24.95 -0.54
C SER A 12 -19.02 -25.68 0.66
N SER A 13 -18.90 -27.00 0.62
CA SER A 13 -18.27 -27.79 1.70
C SER A 13 -16.76 -27.61 1.77
N ALA A 14 -16.09 -27.36 0.64
CA ALA A 14 -14.66 -27.09 0.59
C ALA A 14 -14.28 -25.78 1.30
N TRP A 15 -15.14 -24.79 1.23
CA TRP A 15 -14.94 -23.52 1.93
C TRP A 15 -15.11 -23.65 3.45
N VAL A 16 -16.07 -24.45 3.90
CA VAL A 16 -16.23 -24.76 5.33
C VAL A 16 -14.98 -25.42 5.88
N ALA A 17 -14.37 -26.34 5.12
CA ALA A 17 -13.11 -26.97 5.49
C ALA A 17 -11.94 -25.96 5.46
N ALA A 18 -11.90 -25.06 4.48
CA ALA A 18 -10.87 -24.02 4.39
C ALA A 18 -10.95 -22.99 5.54
N LEU A 19 -12.16 -22.67 6.01
CA LEU A 19 -12.37 -21.79 7.17
C LEU A 19 -11.86 -22.40 8.50
N GLN A 20 -11.61 -23.71 8.55
CA GLN A 20 -11.06 -24.39 9.73
C GLN A 20 -9.54 -24.46 9.74
N ILE A 21 -8.88 -23.99 8.70
CA ILE A 21 -7.41 -24.01 8.61
C ILE A 21 -6.82 -22.89 9.47
N ASP A 22 -6.04 -23.23 10.48
CA ASP A 22 -5.22 -22.28 11.20
C ASP A 22 -4.17 -21.67 10.24
N ARG A 23 -4.06 -20.33 10.21
CA ARG A 23 -3.14 -19.59 9.34
C ARG A 23 -3.40 -19.76 7.84
N PHE A 24 -4.59 -19.42 7.42
CA PHE A 24 -5.03 -19.48 6.02
C PHE A 24 -4.16 -18.63 5.07
N PHE A 25 -3.76 -17.43 5.49
CA PHE A 25 -2.94 -16.51 4.67
C PHE A 25 -1.43 -16.62 4.93
N GLN A 26 -1.00 -17.38 5.94
CA GLN A 26 0.40 -17.49 6.36
C GLN A 26 1.05 -16.15 6.72
N GLN A 27 0.25 -15.11 6.96
CA GLN A 27 0.67 -13.79 7.41
C GLN A 27 -0.09 -13.42 8.67
N LYS A 28 0.63 -13.11 9.75
CA LYS A 28 0.07 -12.86 11.08
C LYS A 28 -1.05 -11.82 11.11
N THR A 29 -0.94 -10.77 10.30
CA THR A 29 -1.92 -9.68 10.24
C THR A 29 -3.19 -10.12 9.52
N LEU A 30 -3.06 -10.78 8.37
CA LEU A 30 -4.20 -11.26 7.58
C LEU A 30 -4.89 -12.45 8.27
N ASP A 31 -4.12 -13.32 8.91
CA ASP A 31 -4.66 -14.43 9.70
C ASP A 31 -5.46 -13.91 10.89
N GLY A 32 -5.00 -12.83 11.57
CA GLY A 32 -5.74 -12.20 12.66
C GLY A 32 -7.08 -11.58 12.20
N LEU A 33 -7.11 -10.87 11.08
CA LEU A 33 -8.33 -10.31 10.51
C LEU A 33 -9.30 -11.41 10.05
N PHE A 34 -8.77 -12.51 9.54
CA PHE A 34 -9.58 -13.65 9.14
C PHE A 34 -10.17 -14.41 10.34
N GLU A 35 -9.48 -14.49 11.45
CA GLU A 35 -9.99 -15.02 12.71
C GLU A 35 -11.14 -14.17 13.26
N GLU A 36 -10.99 -12.85 13.26
CA GLU A 36 -12.05 -11.92 13.66
C GLU A 36 -13.31 -12.08 12.79
N TYR A 37 -13.12 -12.21 11.46
CA TYR A 37 -14.21 -12.52 10.54
C TYR A 37 -14.89 -13.85 10.86
N ARG A 38 -14.10 -14.89 11.13
CA ARG A 38 -14.60 -16.25 11.45
C ARG A 38 -15.45 -16.25 12.71
N GLU A 39 -15.01 -15.58 13.77
CA GLU A 39 -15.77 -15.44 15.02
C GLU A 39 -17.08 -14.67 14.79
N LYS A 40 -17.05 -13.60 14.01
CA LYS A 40 -18.22 -12.81 13.64
C LYS A 40 -19.25 -13.65 12.87
N VAL A 41 -18.81 -14.41 11.87
CA VAL A 41 -19.66 -15.30 11.08
C VAL A 41 -20.28 -16.41 11.95
N GLN A 42 -19.51 -16.99 12.86
CA GLN A 42 -20.00 -18.04 13.76
C GLN A 42 -21.08 -17.50 14.69
N HIS A 43 -20.85 -16.33 15.29
CA HIS A 43 -21.85 -15.68 16.16
C HIS A 43 -23.13 -15.29 15.40
N GLN A 44 -23.00 -14.80 14.17
CA GLN A 44 -24.16 -14.47 13.32
C GLN A 44 -24.98 -15.71 12.93
N ARG A 45 -24.31 -16.83 12.66
CA ARG A 45 -25.01 -18.11 12.39
C ARG A 45 -25.79 -18.61 13.62
N GLU A 46 -25.23 -18.49 14.80
CA GLU A 46 -25.87 -18.88 16.05
C GLU A 46 -27.10 -18.01 16.40
N THR A 47 -27.05 -16.73 16.00
CA THR A 47 -28.13 -15.74 16.25
C THR A 47 -29.13 -15.64 15.11
N GLY A 48 -28.98 -16.41 14.02
CA GLY A 48 -29.86 -16.38 12.85
C GLY A 48 -29.81 -15.07 12.06
N GLN A 49 -28.74 -14.29 12.21
CA GLN A 49 -28.52 -13.05 11.46
C GLN A 49 -27.88 -13.33 10.10
N ILE A 50 -28.04 -12.38 9.16
CA ILE A 50 -27.39 -12.44 7.85
C ILE A 50 -25.89 -12.40 8.03
N VAL A 51 -25.18 -13.34 7.38
CA VAL A 51 -23.72 -13.41 7.46
C VAL A 51 -23.10 -12.16 6.83
N SER A 52 -22.28 -11.47 7.61
CA SER A 52 -21.51 -10.31 7.13
C SER A 52 -20.58 -10.69 6.00
N ASP A 53 -20.42 -9.77 5.04
CA ASP A 53 -19.51 -9.94 3.93
C ASP A 53 -18.04 -9.84 4.41
N LEU A 54 -17.18 -10.66 3.80
CA LEU A 54 -15.74 -10.62 4.04
C LEU A 54 -15.14 -9.23 3.71
N ASP A 55 -15.75 -8.53 2.77
CA ASP A 55 -15.37 -7.17 2.36
C ASP A 55 -15.50 -6.14 3.49
N GLU A 56 -16.37 -6.40 4.46
CA GLU A 56 -16.53 -5.55 5.65
C GLU A 56 -15.31 -5.61 6.59
N VAL A 57 -14.60 -6.73 6.61
CA VAL A 57 -13.43 -6.97 7.48
C VAL A 57 -12.11 -6.83 6.71
N LEU A 58 -12.08 -7.21 5.44
CA LEU A 58 -10.89 -7.13 4.56
C LEU A 58 -10.96 -5.96 3.57
N ASN A 59 -11.60 -4.85 3.93
CA ASN A 59 -11.62 -3.67 3.07
C ASN A 59 -10.24 -2.98 3.01
N GLU A 60 -10.05 -2.15 1.98
CA GLU A 60 -8.79 -1.40 1.78
C GLU A 60 -8.40 -0.54 2.97
N ASP A 61 -9.36 -0.02 3.74
CA ASP A 61 -9.13 0.88 4.87
C ASP A 61 -8.56 0.11 6.07
N VAL A 62 -9.08 -1.08 6.38
CA VAL A 62 -8.57 -1.96 7.45
C VAL A 62 -7.17 -2.46 7.11
N LEU A 63 -6.94 -2.89 5.86
CA LEU A 63 -5.61 -3.24 5.37
C LEU A 63 -4.65 -2.04 5.39
N ALA A 64 -5.14 -0.82 5.16
CA ALA A 64 -4.36 0.40 5.20
C ALA A 64 -3.90 0.77 6.62
N LEU A 65 -4.74 0.54 7.62
CA LEU A 65 -4.39 0.80 9.03
C LEU A 65 -3.28 -0.14 9.53
N HIS A 66 -3.24 -1.38 9.07
CA HIS A 66 -2.26 -2.37 9.48
C HIS A 66 -0.99 -2.40 8.61
N THR A 67 -1.00 -1.72 7.49
CA THR A 67 0.16 -1.56 6.61
C THR A 67 0.66 -0.12 6.66
N TRP A 68 1.96 0.07 6.47
CA TRP A 68 2.62 1.38 6.39
C TRP A 68 2.14 2.22 5.18
N LYS A 69 0.91 1.99 4.69
CA LYS A 69 0.33 2.68 3.52
C LYS A 69 0.39 4.20 3.66
N GLY A 70 0.10 4.73 4.85
CA GLY A 70 0.16 6.16 5.12
C GLY A 70 1.57 6.74 4.96
N VAL A 71 2.58 6.05 5.45
CA VAL A 71 3.99 6.44 5.32
C VAL A 71 4.44 6.33 3.86
N ILE A 72 4.12 5.23 3.20
CA ILE A 72 4.47 4.99 1.79
C ILE A 72 3.83 6.05 0.88
N ALA A 73 2.60 6.47 1.16
CA ALA A 73 1.91 7.50 0.39
C ALA A 73 2.59 8.89 0.49
N GLN A 74 3.30 9.18 1.58
CA GLN A 74 4.00 10.44 1.81
C GLN A 74 5.42 10.46 1.23
N LEU A 75 6.00 9.31 0.90
CA LEU A 75 7.37 9.21 0.39
C LEU A 75 7.65 10.07 -0.85
N PRO A 76 6.78 10.15 -1.87
CA PRO A 76 7.03 11.02 -3.03
C PRO A 76 7.18 12.49 -2.64
N GLY A 77 6.31 12.99 -1.76
CA GLY A 77 6.40 14.36 -1.25
C GLY A 77 7.68 14.61 -0.45
N THR A 78 8.07 13.65 0.37
CA THR A 78 9.33 13.72 1.15
C THR A 78 10.55 13.74 0.24
N LEU A 79 10.60 12.91 -0.81
CA LEU A 79 11.69 12.89 -1.79
C LEU A 79 11.82 14.24 -2.54
N THR A 80 10.67 14.80 -2.96
CA THR A 80 10.64 16.13 -3.57
C THR A 80 11.13 17.20 -2.59
N GLY A 81 10.66 17.16 -1.34
CA GLY A 81 11.09 18.07 -0.29
C GLY A 81 12.59 17.99 0.00
N LEU A 82 13.17 16.79 0.01
CA LEU A 82 14.62 16.59 0.13
C LEU A 82 15.38 17.16 -1.07
N GLY A 83 14.83 17.04 -2.29
CA GLY A 83 15.39 17.69 -3.48
C GLY A 83 15.44 19.21 -3.33
N ILE A 84 14.36 19.83 -2.85
CA ILE A 84 14.30 21.28 -2.59
C ILE A 84 15.27 21.65 -1.47
N LEU A 85 15.32 20.90 -0.37
CA LEU A 85 16.31 21.12 0.69
C LEU A 85 17.74 21.08 0.14
N GLY A 86 18.03 20.16 -0.74
CA GLY A 86 19.32 20.05 -1.43
C GLY A 86 19.68 21.31 -2.23
N THR A 87 18.69 22.01 -2.83
CA THR A 87 18.96 23.30 -3.50
C THR A 87 19.41 24.35 -2.52
N PHE A 88 18.77 24.49 -1.36
CA PHE A 88 19.19 25.45 -0.34
C PHE A 88 20.58 25.13 0.21
N VAL A 89 20.86 23.85 0.48
CA VAL A 89 22.20 23.43 0.94
C VAL A 89 23.26 23.70 -0.12
N GLY A 90 23.00 23.37 -1.39
CA GLY A 90 23.92 23.63 -2.50
C GLY A 90 24.25 25.12 -2.66
N LEU A 91 23.22 25.97 -2.62
CA LEU A 91 23.42 27.43 -2.67
C LEU A 91 24.17 27.94 -1.45
N LEU A 92 23.82 27.46 -0.23
CA LEU A 92 24.52 27.87 0.99
C LEU A 92 26.00 27.50 0.96
N LEU A 93 26.34 26.32 0.46
CA LEU A 93 27.73 25.87 0.30
C LEU A 93 28.46 26.69 -0.76
N GLY A 94 27.80 27.02 -1.87
CA GLY A 94 28.38 27.89 -2.92
C GLY A 94 28.63 29.32 -2.45
N LEU A 95 27.81 29.80 -1.52
CA LEU A 95 27.99 31.15 -0.95
C LEU A 95 29.06 31.23 0.18
N ARG A 96 29.44 30.06 0.74
CA ARG A 96 30.48 30.00 1.77
C ARG A 96 31.84 30.33 1.16
N GLY A 97 32.53 31.21 1.80
CA GLY A 97 33.90 31.57 1.39
C GLY A 97 33.99 32.64 0.30
N ILE A 98 32.88 33.32 0.01
CA ILE A 98 32.94 34.50 -0.89
C ILE A 98 33.87 35.54 -0.31
N SER A 99 34.85 35.99 -1.12
CA SER A 99 35.80 37.03 -0.79
C SER A 99 35.97 37.98 -1.98
N PHE A 100 35.93 39.28 -1.71
CA PHE A 100 36.09 40.31 -2.71
C PHE A 100 37.33 41.17 -2.43
N VAL A 101 38.28 40.65 -1.65
CA VAL A 101 39.50 41.40 -1.24
C VAL A 101 40.44 41.63 -2.40
N THR A 102 40.53 40.69 -3.34
CA THR A 102 41.32 40.79 -4.57
C THR A 102 40.51 40.35 -5.78
N VAL A 103 40.95 40.68 -6.99
CA VAL A 103 40.30 40.27 -8.23
C VAL A 103 40.33 38.75 -8.39
N GLU A 104 41.43 38.11 -8.04
CA GLU A 104 41.57 36.65 -8.07
C GLU A 104 40.62 35.97 -7.08
N ALA A 105 40.48 36.52 -5.87
CA ALA A 105 39.55 36.02 -4.86
C ALA A 105 38.08 36.19 -5.31
N ALA A 106 37.78 37.31 -5.99
CA ALA A 106 36.46 37.55 -6.54
C ALA A 106 36.13 36.55 -7.67
N LEU A 107 37.07 36.25 -8.58
CA LEU A 107 36.88 35.23 -9.62
C LEU A 107 36.71 33.83 -9.03
N GLY A 108 37.48 33.46 -8.01
CA GLY A 108 37.33 32.21 -7.29
C GLY A 108 35.96 32.11 -6.60
N SER A 109 35.44 33.21 -6.06
CA SER A 109 34.10 33.29 -5.46
C SER A 109 32.98 33.03 -6.47
N VAL A 110 33.09 33.55 -7.69
CA VAL A 110 32.16 33.30 -8.79
C VAL A 110 32.14 31.81 -9.15
N GLN A 111 33.30 31.17 -9.23
CA GLN A 111 33.37 29.71 -9.49
C GLN A 111 32.70 28.90 -8.38
N SER A 112 32.88 29.26 -7.11
CA SER A 112 32.23 28.61 -5.97
C SER A 112 30.72 28.76 -6.03
N ILE A 113 30.21 29.93 -6.37
CA ILE A 113 28.78 30.20 -6.55
C ILE A 113 28.20 29.30 -7.66
N LEU A 114 28.86 29.27 -8.83
CA LEU A 114 28.46 28.46 -9.96
C LEU A 114 28.45 26.97 -9.61
N ALA A 115 29.43 26.47 -8.88
CA ALA A 115 29.49 25.10 -8.40
C ALA A 115 28.34 24.79 -7.41
N GLY A 116 28.04 25.71 -6.50
CA GLY A 116 26.90 25.60 -5.58
C GLY A 116 25.56 25.56 -6.30
N ILE A 117 25.35 26.44 -7.28
CA ILE A 117 24.13 26.44 -8.12
C ILE A 117 24.02 25.12 -8.88
N ASN A 118 25.11 24.64 -9.48
CA ASN A 118 25.12 23.39 -10.22
C ASN A 118 24.73 22.21 -9.31
N THR A 119 25.31 22.12 -8.13
CA THR A 119 24.95 21.09 -7.12
C THR A 119 23.48 21.20 -6.72
N ALA A 120 22.99 22.42 -6.51
CA ALA A 120 21.59 22.65 -6.18
C ALA A 120 20.62 22.12 -7.27
N PHE A 121 20.93 22.38 -8.54
CA PHE A 121 20.11 21.86 -9.65
C PHE A 121 20.11 20.32 -9.72
N TYR A 122 21.26 19.69 -9.60
CA TYR A 122 21.36 18.24 -9.66
C TYR A 122 20.59 17.56 -8.53
N THR A 123 20.68 18.08 -7.31
CA THR A 123 19.96 17.52 -6.16
C THR A 123 18.44 17.66 -6.31
N SER A 124 17.98 18.81 -6.83
CA SER A 124 16.57 19.03 -7.08
C SER A 124 16.01 18.09 -8.16
N ILE A 125 16.71 18.00 -9.30
CA ILE A 125 16.33 17.12 -10.40
C ILE A 125 16.27 15.65 -9.91
N ALA A 126 17.30 15.22 -9.17
CA ALA A 126 17.33 13.87 -8.62
C ALA A 126 16.13 13.60 -7.66
N GLY A 127 15.81 14.55 -6.79
CA GLY A 127 14.66 14.44 -5.88
C GLY A 127 13.34 14.29 -6.63
N VAL A 128 13.12 15.09 -7.66
CA VAL A 128 11.91 15.03 -8.49
C VAL A 128 11.83 13.73 -9.28
N ILE A 129 12.92 13.30 -9.92
CA ILE A 129 12.95 12.03 -10.68
C ILE A 129 12.64 10.86 -9.76
N LEU A 130 13.28 10.78 -8.60
CA LEU A 130 13.04 9.71 -7.63
C LEU A 130 11.59 9.72 -7.13
N SER A 131 11.02 10.89 -6.88
CA SER A 131 9.61 11.04 -6.50
C SER A 131 8.66 10.50 -7.57
N ILE A 132 8.89 10.86 -8.84
CA ILE A 132 8.07 10.40 -9.98
C ILE A 132 8.18 8.89 -10.14
N LEU A 133 9.38 8.33 -10.14
CA LEU A 133 9.62 6.88 -10.27
C LEU A 133 8.94 6.10 -9.14
N PHE A 134 9.07 6.60 -7.91
CA PHE A 134 8.42 5.99 -6.76
C PHE A 134 6.89 6.02 -6.88
N ASN A 135 6.33 7.16 -7.30
CA ASN A 135 4.88 7.31 -7.45
C ASN A 135 4.32 6.38 -8.53
N ILE A 136 4.99 6.27 -9.68
CA ILE A 136 4.60 5.33 -10.75
C ILE A 136 4.64 3.89 -10.23
N THR A 137 5.75 3.50 -9.59
CA THR A 137 5.92 2.14 -9.05
C THR A 137 4.85 1.82 -8.03
N ASN A 138 4.57 2.73 -7.10
CA ASN A 138 3.55 2.55 -6.08
C ASN A 138 2.13 2.42 -6.69
N ASN A 139 1.80 3.22 -7.71
CA ASN A 139 0.52 3.13 -8.39
C ASN A 139 0.34 1.81 -9.15
N VAL A 140 1.39 1.34 -9.82
CA VAL A 140 1.37 0.03 -10.51
C VAL A 140 1.18 -1.10 -9.52
N LEU A 141 1.92 -1.10 -8.40
CA LEU A 141 1.78 -2.10 -7.35
C LEU A 141 0.38 -2.11 -6.75
N ARG A 142 -0.18 -0.95 -6.44
CA ARG A 142 -1.56 -0.82 -5.93
C ARG A 142 -2.58 -1.40 -6.92
N THR A 143 -2.45 -1.08 -8.20
CA THR A 143 -3.36 -1.58 -9.24
C THR A 143 -3.32 -3.10 -9.34
N ILE A 144 -2.12 -3.70 -9.29
CA ILE A 144 -1.96 -5.15 -9.30
C ILE A 144 -2.58 -5.78 -8.05
N MET A 145 -2.30 -5.23 -6.86
CA MET A 145 -2.84 -5.74 -5.61
C MET A 145 -4.37 -5.67 -5.57
N ASN A 146 -4.96 -4.53 -5.94
CA ASN A 146 -6.41 -4.36 -5.95
C ASN A 146 -7.10 -5.31 -6.93
N ARG A 147 -6.50 -5.55 -8.08
CA ARG A 147 -7.01 -6.53 -9.05
C ARG A 147 -7.03 -7.95 -8.48
N GLU A 148 -5.94 -8.39 -7.88
CA GLU A 148 -5.85 -9.74 -7.30
C GLU A 148 -6.80 -9.89 -6.10
N THR A 149 -6.93 -8.87 -5.26
CA THR A 149 -7.88 -8.86 -4.14
C THR A 149 -9.33 -8.90 -4.64
N GLY A 150 -9.66 -8.12 -5.66
CA GLY A 150 -11.00 -8.12 -6.26
C GLY A 150 -11.37 -9.48 -6.85
N LEU A 151 -10.45 -10.14 -7.56
CA LEU A 151 -10.67 -11.49 -8.09
C LEU A 151 -10.85 -12.53 -6.97
N PHE A 152 -10.11 -12.40 -5.89
CA PHE A 152 -10.27 -13.27 -4.72
C PHE A 152 -11.64 -13.08 -4.06
N LEU A 153 -12.06 -11.85 -3.84
CA LEU A 153 -13.36 -11.53 -3.22
C LEU A 153 -14.52 -11.99 -4.10
N GLU A 154 -14.46 -11.82 -5.41
CA GLU A 154 -15.48 -12.31 -6.34
C GLU A 154 -15.62 -13.83 -6.29
N GLU A 155 -14.51 -14.58 -6.26
CA GLU A 155 -14.52 -16.03 -6.16
C GLU A 155 -15.01 -16.48 -4.78
N PHE A 156 -14.65 -15.78 -3.71
CA PHE A 156 -15.10 -16.01 -2.36
C PHE A 156 -16.63 -15.80 -2.23
N HIS A 157 -17.16 -14.71 -2.79
CA HIS A 157 -18.60 -14.41 -2.81
C HIS A 157 -19.39 -15.54 -3.48
N LYS A 158 -18.91 -16.03 -4.62
CA LYS A 158 -19.59 -17.11 -5.34
C LYS A 158 -19.61 -18.45 -4.57
N SER A 159 -18.61 -18.67 -3.72
CA SER A 159 -18.39 -19.98 -3.10
C SER A 159 -18.86 -20.07 -1.65
N VAL A 160 -18.95 -18.95 -0.93
CA VAL A 160 -19.19 -18.92 0.53
C VAL A 160 -20.52 -18.29 0.90
N ILE A 161 -21.01 -17.33 0.12
CA ILE A 161 -22.31 -16.71 0.40
C ILE A 161 -23.42 -17.60 -0.17
N PRO A 162 -24.32 -18.12 0.68
CA PRO A 162 -25.46 -18.89 0.20
C PRO A 162 -26.30 -18.04 -0.75
N THR A 163 -26.73 -18.64 -1.85
CA THR A 163 -27.65 -17.98 -2.78
C THR A 163 -28.92 -17.53 -2.05
N THR A 164 -29.60 -16.51 -2.58
CA THR A 164 -30.84 -15.97 -1.97
C THR A 164 -31.89 -17.05 -1.68
N ASP A 165 -31.93 -18.11 -2.48
CA ASP A 165 -32.82 -19.26 -2.31
C ASP A 165 -32.42 -20.15 -1.12
N GLU A 166 -31.11 -20.25 -0.83
CA GLU A 166 -30.62 -20.96 0.35
C GLU A 166 -30.86 -20.17 1.63
N GLN A 167 -30.69 -18.85 1.57
CA GLN A 167 -31.00 -17.93 2.69
C GLN A 167 -32.48 -17.99 3.06
N ALA A 168 -33.37 -18.06 2.08
CA ALA A 168 -34.83 -18.21 2.29
C ALA A 168 -35.21 -19.55 2.96
N ARG A 169 -34.45 -20.62 2.75
CA ARG A 169 -34.64 -21.91 3.40
C ARG A 169 -34.21 -21.97 4.86
N TYR A 170 -33.26 -21.11 5.26
CA TYR A 170 -32.80 -21.01 6.65
C TYR A 170 -33.67 -20.08 7.49
N SER A 171 -34.51 -19.24 6.87
CA SER A 171 -35.41 -18.27 7.54
C SER A 171 -36.85 -18.80 7.71
N SER A 172 -37.16 -19.98 7.18
CA SER A 172 -38.45 -20.67 7.32
C SER A 172 -38.38 -21.81 8.33
#